data_9bab1bf764e563e48d60efaea2f3e594
#
_entry.id   9bab1bf764e563e48d60efaea2f3e594
#
_cell.length_a   1.000
_cell.length_b   1.000
_cell.length_c   1.000
_cell.angle_alpha   90.00
_cell.angle_beta   90.00
_cell.angle_gamma   90.00
#
_symmetry.space_group_name_H-M   'P 1'
#
loop_
_entity.id
_entity.type
_entity.pdbx_description
1 polymer ?
#
loop_
_entity_poly.entity_id
_entity_poly.type
_entity_poly.pdbx_seq_one_letter_code
_entity_poly.pdbx_strand_id
1 'polypeptide(L)'
;MHASPLPVITDEIKIVDSQAHPRIIMSAKSGNAVIQLLETNGAIGMEVLLDSTGRPAVKLANPDSKGPTAVLEVDDKGTHVLFDRPGGASSYLFLNNAGASGVVLVDSNGVRRLDLVVGSDNNVKMEQFDADGKPIPQLKS
;
A
#
# COMPACT_ATOMS: atom_id res chain seq x y z
N MET A 1 -13.07 13.20 44.54
CA MET A 1 -13.37 12.19 43.48
C MET A 1 -13.11 12.87 42.15
N HIS A 2 -12.12 12.40 41.36
CA HIS A 2 -11.97 12.84 39.99
C HIS A 2 -12.98 12.03 39.16
N ALA A 3 -13.97 12.72 38.57
CA ALA A 3 -14.85 12.12 37.60
C ALA A 3 -14.00 11.73 36.38
N SER A 4 -14.03 10.45 35.99
CA SER A 4 -13.40 10.04 34.74
C SER A 4 -14.04 10.79 33.58
N PRO A 5 -13.27 11.35 32.64
CA PRO A 5 -13.86 12.02 31.49
C PRO A 5 -14.73 11.04 30.68
N LEU A 6 -15.89 11.51 30.24
CA LEU A 6 -16.75 10.69 29.37
C LEU A 6 -16.09 10.51 28.01
N PRO A 7 -16.18 9.32 27.41
CA PRO A 7 -15.67 9.10 26.06
C PRO A 7 -16.46 9.92 25.02
N VAL A 8 -15.79 10.36 23.96
CA VAL A 8 -16.45 10.89 22.76
C VAL A 8 -16.96 9.72 21.95
N ILE A 9 -18.28 9.62 21.76
CA ILE A 9 -18.92 8.57 20.95
C ILE A 9 -19.48 9.25 19.70
N THR A 10 -18.89 8.98 18.54
CA THR A 10 -19.27 9.51 17.24
C THR A 10 -18.79 8.57 16.13
N ASP A 11 -19.41 8.65 14.98
CA ASP A 11 -19.01 7.90 13.77
C ASP A 11 -17.99 8.65 12.91
N GLU A 12 -17.73 9.95 13.22
CA GLU A 12 -16.74 10.76 12.51
C GLU A 12 -16.22 11.93 13.36
N ILE A 13 -14.90 12.17 13.24
CA ILE A 13 -14.23 13.38 13.76
C ILE A 13 -13.49 14.03 12.60
N LYS A 14 -13.67 15.36 12.46
CA LYS A 14 -12.93 16.20 11.51
C LYS A 14 -12.13 17.24 12.25
N ILE A 15 -10.82 17.28 11.98
CA ILE A 15 -9.93 18.33 12.48
C ILE A 15 -9.65 19.27 11.30
N VAL A 16 -9.86 20.55 11.52
CA VAL A 16 -9.69 21.60 10.50
C VAL A 16 -8.51 22.50 10.86
N ASP A 17 -7.90 23.13 9.84
CA ASP A 17 -6.91 24.20 10.04
C ASP A 17 -7.55 25.54 10.40
N SER A 18 -6.76 26.59 10.54
CA SER A 18 -7.22 27.95 10.87
C SER A 18 -8.11 28.59 9.81
N GLN A 19 -8.15 28.02 8.59
CA GLN A 19 -8.99 28.45 7.49
C GLN A 19 -10.23 27.57 7.30
N ALA A 20 -10.51 26.68 8.27
CA ALA A 20 -11.60 25.70 8.28
C ALA A 20 -11.49 24.61 7.19
N HIS A 21 -10.30 24.37 6.59
CA HIS A 21 -10.11 23.23 5.71
C HIS A 21 -9.94 21.96 6.53
N PRO A 22 -10.64 20.86 6.23
CA PRO A 22 -10.38 19.57 6.84
C PRO A 22 -8.95 19.10 6.57
N ARG A 23 -8.24 18.69 7.65
CA ARG A 23 -6.86 18.22 7.58
C ARG A 23 -6.71 16.79 8.07
N ILE A 24 -7.56 16.38 9.03
CA ILE A 24 -7.61 15.00 9.51
C ILE A 24 -9.06 14.57 9.57
N ILE A 25 -9.36 13.39 9.06
CA ILE A 25 -10.66 12.73 9.19
C ILE A 25 -10.43 11.38 9.86
N MET A 26 -11.18 11.11 10.92
CA MET A 26 -11.32 9.79 11.53
C MET A 26 -12.80 9.39 11.37
N SER A 27 -13.09 8.33 10.64
CA SER A 27 -14.47 7.97 10.28
C SER A 27 -14.69 6.46 10.22
N ALA A 28 -15.90 6.03 10.62
CA ALA A 28 -16.40 4.68 10.42
C ALA A 28 -17.74 4.66 9.66
N LYS A 29 -18.19 5.82 9.10
CA LYS A 29 -19.51 6.00 8.49
C LYS A 29 -19.79 5.07 7.31
N SER A 30 -18.76 4.73 6.51
CA SER A 30 -18.92 3.92 5.29
C SER A 30 -18.77 2.42 5.52
N GLY A 31 -18.72 1.98 6.79
CA GLY A 31 -18.42 0.59 7.15
C GLY A 31 -16.92 0.25 7.15
N ASN A 32 -16.08 1.17 6.68
CA ASN A 32 -14.62 1.10 6.81
C ASN A 32 -14.18 1.98 7.98
N ALA A 33 -13.21 1.53 8.78
CA ALA A 33 -12.54 2.39 9.74
C ALA A 33 -11.36 3.07 9.06
N VAL A 34 -11.36 4.42 9.01
CA VAL A 34 -10.32 5.20 8.30
C VAL A 34 -9.77 6.32 9.16
N ILE A 35 -8.47 6.60 8.97
CA ILE A 35 -7.80 7.83 9.37
C ILE A 35 -7.16 8.41 8.11
N GLN A 36 -7.54 9.63 7.75
CA GLN A 36 -7.03 10.32 6.56
C GLN A 36 -6.32 11.61 6.95
N LEU A 37 -5.16 11.84 6.37
CA LEU A 37 -4.46 13.13 6.38
C LEU A 37 -4.66 13.79 5.02
N LEU A 38 -5.22 15.00 5.04
CA LEU A 38 -5.61 15.72 3.84
C LEU A 38 -4.66 16.88 3.54
N GLU A 39 -4.41 17.10 2.28
CA GLU A 39 -3.83 18.33 1.77
C GLU A 39 -4.83 19.49 1.87
N THR A 40 -4.35 20.73 1.71
CA THR A 40 -5.19 21.92 1.78
C THR A 40 -6.28 21.99 0.69
N ASN A 41 -6.04 21.32 -0.44
CA ASN A 41 -7.00 21.17 -1.54
C ASN A 41 -8.03 20.06 -1.32
N GLY A 42 -7.96 19.33 -0.17
CA GLY A 42 -8.85 18.23 0.18
C GLY A 42 -8.42 16.87 -0.38
N ALA A 43 -7.30 16.77 -1.10
CA ALA A 43 -6.77 15.50 -1.56
C ALA A 43 -6.24 14.66 -0.39
N ILE A 44 -6.39 13.34 -0.46
CA ILE A 44 -5.87 12.43 0.56
C ILE A 44 -4.37 12.24 0.31
N GLY A 45 -3.53 12.70 1.25
CA GLY A 45 -2.09 12.49 1.22
C GLY A 45 -1.68 11.18 1.89
N MET A 46 -2.39 10.78 2.94
CA MET A 46 -2.17 9.52 3.65
C MET A 46 -3.49 8.94 4.14
N GLU A 47 -3.64 7.63 4.08
CA GLU A 47 -4.79 6.90 4.62
C GLU A 47 -4.33 5.67 5.40
N VAL A 48 -4.86 5.49 6.61
CA VAL A 48 -4.84 4.23 7.36
C VAL A 48 -6.26 3.67 7.30
N LEU A 49 -6.40 2.45 6.81
CA LEU A 49 -7.69 1.84 6.49
C LEU A 49 -7.80 0.46 7.12
N LEU A 50 -8.94 0.17 7.71
CA LEU A 50 -9.45 -1.18 7.92
C LEU A 50 -10.77 -1.26 7.14
N ASP A 51 -10.79 -2.04 6.06
CA ASP A 51 -11.98 -2.14 5.22
C ASP A 51 -13.09 -2.99 5.87
N SER A 52 -14.26 -3.01 5.26
CA SER A 52 -15.42 -3.75 5.77
C SER A 52 -15.24 -5.27 5.78
N THR A 53 -14.18 -5.80 5.13
CA THR A 53 -13.79 -7.22 5.16
C THR A 53 -12.72 -7.54 6.20
N GLY A 54 -12.24 -6.52 6.93
CA GLY A 54 -11.18 -6.63 7.94
C GLY A 54 -9.76 -6.57 7.39
N ARG A 55 -9.56 -6.09 6.15
CA ARG A 55 -8.23 -5.95 5.54
C ARG A 55 -7.61 -4.60 5.91
N PRO A 56 -6.44 -4.60 6.60
CA PRO A 56 -5.74 -3.37 6.94
C PRO A 56 -4.86 -2.90 5.79
N ALA A 57 -4.78 -1.57 5.61
CA ALA A 57 -3.87 -0.94 4.68
C ALA A 57 -3.37 0.42 5.19
N VAL A 58 -2.15 0.78 4.76
CA VAL A 58 -1.61 2.14 4.84
C VAL A 58 -1.27 2.57 3.43
N LYS A 59 -1.84 3.70 2.99
CA LYS A 59 -1.63 4.25 1.66
C LYS A 59 -0.99 5.63 1.76
N LEU A 60 0.03 5.86 0.94
CA LEU A 60 0.71 7.14 0.80
C LEU A 60 0.54 7.63 -0.64
N ALA A 61 -0.13 8.76 -0.80
CA ALA A 61 -0.28 9.39 -2.10
C ALA A 61 0.93 10.30 -2.39
N ASN A 62 1.26 10.47 -3.67
CA ASN A 62 2.22 11.46 -4.10
C ASN A 62 1.49 12.78 -4.37
N PRO A 63 1.98 13.94 -3.90
CA PRO A 63 1.42 15.24 -4.24
C PRO A 63 1.39 15.52 -5.75
N ASP A 64 2.36 15.00 -6.49
CA ASP A 64 2.29 14.91 -7.95
C ASP A 64 1.49 13.67 -8.35
N SER A 65 0.34 13.87 -9.01
CA SER A 65 -0.54 12.78 -9.47
C SER A 65 0.12 11.80 -10.45
N LYS A 66 1.28 12.16 -11.02
CA LYS A 66 2.11 11.30 -11.87
C LYS A 66 3.27 10.65 -11.11
N GLY A 67 3.48 11.04 -9.86
CA GLY A 67 4.51 10.48 -9.00
C GLY A 67 4.15 9.09 -8.47
N PRO A 68 5.14 8.35 -7.96
CA PRO A 68 4.88 7.03 -7.37
C PRO A 68 4.12 7.16 -6.04
N THR A 69 3.24 6.21 -5.80
CA THR A 69 2.52 6.01 -4.54
C THR A 69 3.09 4.82 -3.78
N ALA A 70 2.73 4.66 -2.51
CA ALA A 70 3.10 3.49 -1.73
C ALA A 70 1.88 2.92 -0.99
N VAL A 71 1.79 1.59 -0.95
CA VAL A 71 0.77 0.86 -0.20
C VAL A 71 1.46 -0.24 0.61
N LEU A 72 1.14 -0.31 1.91
CA LEU A 72 1.37 -1.48 2.75
C LEU A 72 0.00 -2.07 3.09
N GLU A 73 -0.25 -3.33 2.73
CA GLU A 73 -1.52 -3.97 3.03
C GLU A 73 -1.40 -5.46 3.35
N VAL A 74 -2.44 -5.97 4.02
CA VAL A 74 -2.67 -7.39 4.21
C VAL A 74 -3.95 -7.76 3.50
N ASP A 75 -3.87 -8.72 2.59
CA ASP A 75 -5.00 -9.24 1.82
C ASP A 75 -5.17 -10.76 2.00
N ASP A 76 -6.05 -11.38 1.22
CA ASP A 76 -6.28 -12.82 1.22
C ASP A 76 -5.10 -13.65 0.69
N LYS A 77 -4.10 -13.01 0.08
CA LYS A 77 -2.88 -13.68 -0.43
C LYS A 77 -1.70 -13.55 0.52
N GLY A 78 -1.67 -12.53 1.38
CA GLY A 78 -0.59 -12.29 2.34
C GLY A 78 -0.39 -10.82 2.66
N THR A 79 0.85 -10.47 3.01
CA THR A 79 1.27 -9.10 3.32
C THR A 79 2.22 -8.59 2.27
N HIS A 80 2.06 -7.34 1.84
CA HIS A 80 2.96 -6.76 0.86
C HIS A 80 3.14 -5.25 0.99
N VAL A 81 4.25 -4.77 0.42
CA VAL A 81 4.50 -3.36 0.13
C VAL A 81 4.58 -3.20 -1.37
N LEU A 82 3.79 -2.30 -1.91
CA LEU A 82 3.79 -1.93 -3.32
C LEU A 82 4.17 -0.46 -3.47
N PHE A 83 5.20 -0.19 -4.27
CA PHE A 83 5.46 1.13 -4.83
C PHE A 83 4.98 1.09 -6.28
N ASP A 84 4.06 1.96 -6.64
CA ASP A 84 3.45 1.97 -7.95
C ASP A 84 3.47 3.38 -8.55
N ARG A 85 3.85 3.47 -9.81
CA ARG A 85 3.81 4.72 -10.57
C ARG A 85 2.75 4.62 -11.66
N PRO A 86 1.81 5.58 -11.74
CA PRO A 86 0.86 5.63 -12.83
C PRO A 86 1.57 5.53 -14.19
N GLY A 87 1.19 4.55 -15.00
CA GLY A 87 1.76 4.34 -16.32
C GLY A 87 2.84 3.25 -16.43
N GLY A 88 3.19 2.53 -15.32
CA GLY A 88 3.89 1.30 -15.54
C GLY A 88 4.88 0.79 -14.50
N ALA A 89 5.84 1.63 -14.02
CA ALA A 89 6.88 1.12 -13.12
C ALA A 89 6.33 0.77 -11.74
N SER A 90 6.68 -0.40 -11.21
CA SER A 90 6.34 -0.78 -9.85
C SER A 90 7.41 -1.63 -9.18
N SER A 91 7.42 -1.63 -7.85
CA SER A 91 8.24 -2.50 -7.02
C SER A 91 7.36 -3.15 -5.96
N TYR A 92 7.41 -4.46 -5.88
CA TYR A 92 6.54 -5.27 -5.04
C TYR A 92 7.36 -6.17 -4.12
N LEU A 93 7.23 -6.00 -2.82
CA LEU A 93 7.81 -6.85 -1.79
C LEU A 93 6.68 -7.60 -1.08
N PHE A 94 6.76 -8.92 -0.95
CA PHE A 94 5.68 -9.72 -0.39
C PHE A 94 6.13 -10.87 0.50
N LEU A 95 5.25 -11.26 1.39
CA LEU A 95 5.22 -12.56 2.05
C LEU A 95 3.80 -13.10 1.94
N ASN A 96 3.61 -14.20 1.23
CA ASN A 96 2.30 -14.78 1.02
C ASN A 96 1.91 -15.80 2.11
N ASN A 97 0.62 -16.13 2.18
CA ASN A 97 0.08 -17.07 3.18
C ASN A 97 0.63 -18.51 3.03
N ALA A 98 1.20 -18.86 1.89
CA ALA A 98 1.84 -20.16 1.66
C ALA A 98 3.31 -20.20 2.13
N GLY A 99 3.85 -19.07 2.65
CA GLY A 99 5.22 -18.96 3.16
C GLY A 99 6.27 -18.59 2.11
N ALA A 100 5.88 -18.29 0.87
CA ALA A 100 6.80 -17.74 -0.11
C ALA A 100 6.94 -16.22 0.06
N SER A 101 8.19 -15.73 -0.04
CA SER A 101 8.50 -14.29 0.03
C SER A 101 9.35 -13.87 -1.15
N GLY A 102 9.25 -12.59 -1.54
CA GLY A 102 10.04 -12.15 -2.68
C GLY A 102 9.90 -10.69 -3.03
N VAL A 103 10.67 -10.32 -4.05
CA VAL A 103 10.67 -8.99 -4.67
C VAL A 103 10.37 -9.16 -6.16
N VAL A 104 9.49 -8.32 -6.69
CA VAL A 104 9.17 -8.20 -8.12
C VAL A 104 9.41 -6.77 -8.56
N LEU A 105 10.16 -6.59 -9.65
CA LEU A 105 10.41 -5.29 -10.25
C LEU A 105 9.81 -5.23 -11.65
N VAL A 106 9.05 -4.17 -11.91
CA VAL A 106 8.36 -3.87 -13.17
C VAL A 106 8.91 -2.57 -13.72
N ASP A 107 9.21 -2.51 -15.00
CA ASP A 107 9.74 -1.32 -15.66
C ASP A 107 8.66 -0.28 -16.01
N SER A 108 9.08 0.86 -16.59
CA SER A 108 8.19 1.95 -16.97
C SER A 108 7.18 1.60 -18.07
N ASN A 109 7.34 0.47 -18.73
CA ASN A 109 6.40 -0.03 -19.74
C ASN A 109 5.42 -1.08 -19.17
N GLY A 110 5.47 -1.33 -17.84
CA GLY A 110 4.65 -2.34 -17.19
C GLY A 110 5.16 -3.77 -17.42
N VAL A 111 6.40 -3.93 -17.88
CA VAL A 111 7.00 -5.24 -18.13
C VAL A 111 7.75 -5.71 -16.88
N ARG A 112 7.44 -6.90 -16.41
CA ARG A 112 8.16 -7.57 -15.31
C ARG A 112 9.60 -7.83 -15.75
N ARG A 113 10.59 -7.39 -14.95
CA ARG A 113 12.01 -7.42 -15.33
C ARG A 113 12.84 -8.28 -14.40
N LEU A 114 12.47 -8.39 -13.13
CA LEU A 114 13.18 -9.15 -12.14
C LEU A 114 12.23 -9.77 -11.11
N ASP A 115 12.43 -11.05 -10.82
CA ASP A 115 11.90 -11.76 -9.68
C ASP A 115 13.03 -12.31 -8.83
N LEU A 116 12.94 -12.09 -7.54
CA LEU A 116 13.73 -12.77 -6.53
C LEU A 116 12.76 -13.37 -5.51
N VAL A 117 12.66 -14.69 -5.47
CA VAL A 117 11.66 -15.39 -4.64
C VAL A 117 12.33 -16.49 -3.84
N VAL A 118 11.99 -16.58 -2.56
CA VAL A 118 12.20 -17.76 -1.72
C VAL A 118 10.86 -18.48 -1.64
N GLY A 119 10.79 -19.68 -2.18
CA GLY A 119 9.57 -20.50 -2.16
C GLY A 119 9.26 -21.06 -0.77
N SER A 120 8.04 -21.55 -0.59
CA SER A 120 7.63 -22.27 0.64
C SER A 120 8.41 -23.59 0.84
N ASP A 121 9.06 -24.08 -0.18
CA ASP A 121 9.98 -25.23 -0.17
C ASP A 121 11.44 -24.84 0.14
N ASN A 122 11.68 -23.58 0.53
CA ASN A 122 13.00 -22.96 0.79
C ASN A 122 13.92 -22.85 -0.44
N ASN A 123 13.42 -23.13 -1.64
CA ASN A 123 14.21 -22.92 -2.85
C ASN A 123 14.26 -21.44 -3.22
N VAL A 124 15.44 -20.96 -3.59
CA VAL A 124 15.66 -19.59 -4.07
C VAL A 124 15.58 -19.59 -5.59
N LYS A 125 14.77 -18.68 -6.13
CA LYS A 125 14.62 -18.47 -7.56
C LYS A 125 14.90 -17.01 -7.88
N MET A 126 15.77 -16.77 -8.86
CA MET A 126 15.96 -15.46 -9.46
C MET A 126 15.70 -15.58 -10.95
N GLU A 127 14.77 -14.77 -11.46
CA GLU A 127 14.43 -14.72 -12.88
C GLU A 127 14.59 -13.29 -13.40
N GLN A 128 15.22 -13.16 -14.53
CA GLN A 128 15.32 -11.93 -15.30
C GLN A 128 14.48 -12.07 -16.57
N PHE A 129 13.89 -10.96 -17.00
CA PHE A 129 13.05 -10.92 -18.19
C PHE A 129 13.55 -9.83 -19.14
N ASP A 130 13.44 -10.09 -20.44
CA ASP A 130 13.74 -9.12 -21.49
C ASP A 130 12.62 -8.05 -21.61
N ALA A 131 12.77 -7.14 -22.58
CA ALA A 131 11.80 -6.08 -22.79
C ALA A 131 10.42 -6.57 -23.25
N ASP A 132 10.34 -7.79 -23.78
CA ASP A 132 9.09 -8.44 -24.19
C ASP A 132 8.48 -9.31 -23.07
N GLY A 133 9.11 -9.33 -21.88
CA GLY A 133 8.67 -10.14 -20.73
C GLY A 133 9.02 -11.62 -20.84
N LYS A 134 9.95 -12.01 -21.73
CA LYS A 134 10.41 -13.39 -21.86
C LYS A 134 11.56 -13.66 -20.90
N PRO A 135 11.60 -14.81 -20.23
CA PRO A 135 12.70 -15.18 -19.35
C PRO A 135 14.05 -15.17 -20.10
N ILE A 136 15.04 -14.51 -19.49
CA ILE A 136 16.44 -14.55 -19.96
C ILE A 136 17.10 -15.77 -19.30
N PRO A 137 17.66 -16.73 -20.08
CA PRO A 137 18.35 -17.87 -19.51
C PRO A 137 19.53 -17.40 -18.64
N GLN A 138 19.63 -17.92 -17.41
CA GLN A 138 20.81 -17.69 -16.59
C GLN A 138 22.01 -18.40 -17.25
N LEU A 139 23.10 -17.67 -17.43
CA LEU A 139 24.37 -18.28 -17.84
C LEU A 139 24.79 -19.25 -16.72
N LYS A 140 24.83 -20.55 -17.03
CA LYS A 140 25.42 -21.53 -16.12
C LYS A 140 26.89 -21.18 -16.00
N SER A 141 27.36 -20.77 -14.83
CA SER A 141 28.75 -20.64 -14.45
C SER A 141 29.39 -22.03 -14.30
#